data_8605037e28478d593afa8d132132d19d
#
_entry.id   8605037e28478d593afa8d132132d19d
#
_cell.length_a   1.000
_cell.length_b   1.000
_cell.length_c   1.000
_cell.angle_alpha   90.00
_cell.angle_beta   90.00
_cell.angle_gamma   90.00
#
_symmetry.space_group_name_H-M   'P 1'
#
loop_
_entity.id
_entity.type
_entity.pdbx_description
1 polymer ?
#
loop_
_entity_poly.entity_id
_entity_poly.type
_entity_poly.pdbx_seq_one_letter_code
_entity_poly.pdbx_strand_id
1 'polypeptide(L)'
;QNAKEEILLHCCTEEIFDKLRQIIETKYPDYIETYDRYFNENKASLFNMLFCKREIFDAYCEWLFSILFVLEKQVDLAKLNTYQQRLYGFLSERLLNVWVIKNKLVVKHLPVIHMELPVFDRIRLVRRRFTNRFRFWIKRGSQR
;
A
#
# COMPACT_ATOMS: atom_id res chain seq x y z
N GLN A 1 -2.76 15.36 1.04
CA GLN A 1 -2.04 14.69 -0.05
C GLN A 1 -2.64 13.31 -0.22
N ASN A 2 -3.08 12.95 -1.42
CA ASN A 2 -3.62 11.63 -1.71
C ASN A 2 -2.50 10.64 -2.11
N ALA A 3 -2.86 9.34 -2.24
CA ALA A 3 -1.87 8.31 -2.53
C ALA A 3 -1.22 8.47 -3.92
N LYS A 4 -1.93 9.04 -4.90
CA LYS A 4 -1.39 9.36 -6.23
C LYS A 4 -0.34 10.49 -6.13
N GLU A 5 -0.67 11.59 -5.47
CA GLU A 5 0.26 12.72 -5.30
C GLU A 5 1.54 12.29 -4.58
N GLU A 6 1.42 11.46 -3.55
CA GLU A 6 2.57 10.98 -2.78
C GLU A 6 3.50 10.10 -3.62
N ILE A 7 2.95 9.16 -4.41
CA ILE A 7 3.78 8.27 -5.24
C ILE A 7 4.43 9.01 -6.41
N LEU A 8 3.73 9.99 -7.01
CA LEU A 8 4.28 10.82 -8.09
C LEU A 8 5.39 11.75 -7.59
N LEU A 9 5.26 12.25 -6.36
CA LEU A 9 6.27 13.16 -5.81
C LEU A 9 7.61 12.47 -5.55
N HIS A 10 7.60 11.20 -5.16
CA HIS A 10 8.79 10.52 -4.65
C HIS A 10 9.21 9.28 -5.44
N CYS A 11 8.27 8.52 -5.98
CA CYS A 11 8.52 7.14 -6.36
C CYS A 11 8.48 6.87 -7.86
N CYS A 12 7.62 7.54 -8.63
CA CYS A 12 7.49 7.30 -10.05
C CYS A 12 7.13 8.56 -10.84
N THR A 13 7.23 8.48 -12.17
CA THR A 13 6.75 9.52 -13.09
C THR A 13 5.26 9.30 -13.42
N GLU A 14 4.61 10.35 -13.89
CA GLU A 14 3.21 10.27 -14.34
C GLU A 14 3.04 9.26 -15.49
N GLU A 15 3.98 9.24 -16.43
CA GLU A 15 4.02 8.25 -17.53
C GLU A 15 4.00 6.81 -17.01
N ILE A 16 4.80 6.49 -16.00
CA ILE A 16 4.85 5.14 -15.40
C ILE A 16 3.55 4.82 -14.69
N PHE A 17 2.98 5.80 -13.99
CA PHE A 17 1.70 5.63 -13.30
C PHE A 17 0.56 5.36 -14.28
N ASP A 18 0.52 6.06 -15.41
CA ASP A 18 -0.48 5.85 -16.45
C ASP A 18 -0.32 4.48 -17.14
N LYS A 19 0.92 4.05 -17.41
CA LYS A 19 1.19 2.67 -17.88
C LYS A 19 0.68 1.61 -16.91
N LEU A 20 0.93 1.78 -15.61
CA LEU A 20 0.42 0.86 -14.59
C LEU A 20 -1.11 0.79 -14.63
N ARG A 21 -1.78 1.95 -14.68
CA ARG A 21 -3.24 2.03 -14.77
C ARG A 21 -3.76 1.31 -16.00
N GLN A 22 -3.15 1.54 -17.16
CA GLN A 22 -3.53 0.89 -18.42
C GLN A 22 -3.36 -0.63 -18.40
N ILE A 23 -2.28 -1.13 -17.77
CA ILE A 23 -2.07 -2.57 -17.59
C ILE A 23 -3.19 -3.17 -16.74
N ILE A 24 -3.56 -2.52 -15.64
CA ILE A 24 -4.65 -2.98 -14.78
C ILE A 24 -6.00 -2.94 -15.53
N GLU A 25 -6.29 -1.87 -16.24
CA GLU A 25 -7.52 -1.74 -17.03
C GLU A 25 -7.65 -2.84 -18.10
N THR A 26 -6.53 -3.21 -18.74
CA THR A 26 -6.50 -4.25 -19.77
C THR A 26 -6.62 -5.66 -19.20
N LYS A 27 -5.89 -5.97 -18.11
CA LYS A 27 -5.83 -7.34 -17.55
C LYS A 27 -6.90 -7.62 -16.51
N TYR A 28 -7.30 -6.60 -15.78
CA TYR A 28 -8.20 -6.70 -14.62
C TYR A 28 -9.18 -5.51 -14.60
N PRO A 29 -10.03 -5.36 -15.62
CA PRO A 29 -10.92 -4.19 -15.76
C PRO A 29 -11.83 -3.98 -14.55
N ASP A 30 -12.19 -5.06 -13.86
CA ASP A 30 -13.00 -5.02 -12.65
C ASP A 30 -12.25 -4.44 -11.43
N TYR A 31 -10.93 -4.24 -11.49
CA TYR A 31 -10.12 -3.58 -10.45
C TYR A 31 -10.02 -2.08 -10.63
N ILE A 32 -10.33 -1.54 -11.82
CA ILE A 32 -10.01 -0.16 -12.17
C ILE A 32 -10.72 0.87 -11.26
N GLU A 33 -11.99 0.64 -10.96
CA GLU A 33 -12.76 1.51 -10.06
C GLU A 33 -12.14 1.55 -8.65
N THR A 34 -11.71 0.38 -8.15
CA THR A 34 -11.06 0.29 -6.83
C THR A 34 -9.68 0.93 -6.85
N TYR A 35 -8.93 0.79 -7.94
CA TYR A 35 -7.65 1.42 -8.17
C TYR A 35 -7.78 2.94 -8.14
N ASP A 36 -8.64 3.49 -8.99
CA ASP A 36 -8.85 4.94 -9.11
C ASP A 36 -9.32 5.55 -7.77
N ARG A 37 -10.25 4.88 -7.08
CA ARG A 37 -10.71 5.31 -5.76
C ARG A 37 -9.58 5.32 -4.73
N TYR A 38 -8.80 4.24 -4.64
CA TYR A 38 -7.70 4.13 -3.68
C TYR A 38 -6.66 5.23 -3.86
N PHE A 39 -6.25 5.50 -5.09
CA PHE A 39 -5.22 6.51 -5.37
C PHE A 39 -5.71 7.95 -5.16
N ASN A 40 -7.03 8.17 -5.14
CA ASN A 40 -7.63 9.45 -4.78
C ASN A 40 -7.89 9.62 -3.27
N GLU A 41 -7.78 8.56 -2.46
CA GLU A 41 -7.95 8.61 -1.01
C GLU A 41 -6.65 9.02 -0.28
N ASN A 42 -6.82 9.61 0.93
CA ASN A 42 -5.69 10.02 1.79
C ASN A 42 -5.26 8.91 2.78
N LYS A 43 -5.60 7.66 2.49
CA LYS A 43 -5.29 6.52 3.35
C LYS A 43 -4.47 5.49 2.59
N ALA A 44 -3.24 5.29 3.01
CA ALA A 44 -2.40 4.20 2.53
C ALA A 44 -1.82 3.42 3.70
N SER A 45 -1.82 2.10 3.60
CA SER A 45 -0.97 1.25 4.44
C SER A 45 0.33 1.03 3.67
N LEU A 46 1.39 1.66 4.15
CA LEU A 46 2.73 1.55 3.56
C LEU A 46 3.42 0.38 4.23
N PHE A 47 4.02 -0.49 3.62
CA PHE A 47 4.76 -1.69 4.00
C PHE A 47 4.11 -2.97 3.46
N ASN A 48 4.90 -3.73 2.72
CA ASN A 48 4.55 -5.06 2.20
C ASN A 48 4.63 -6.17 3.27
N MET A 49 4.24 -5.87 4.51
CA MET A 49 4.23 -6.87 5.58
C MET A 49 2.85 -7.49 5.67
N LEU A 50 2.72 -8.69 5.10
CA LEU A 50 1.47 -9.45 5.03
C LEU A 50 1.63 -10.78 5.76
N PHE A 51 0.70 -11.06 6.67
CA PHE A 51 0.53 -12.38 7.28
C PHE A 51 -0.88 -12.86 7.02
N CYS A 52 -1.01 -13.91 6.23
CA CYS A 52 -2.30 -14.46 5.79
C CYS A 52 -2.21 -15.96 5.52
N LYS A 53 -3.32 -16.58 5.16
CA LYS A 53 -3.34 -17.97 4.65
C LYS A 53 -2.60 -18.06 3.32
N ARG A 54 -2.01 -19.23 3.06
CA ARG A 54 -1.21 -19.46 1.86
C ARG A 54 -1.99 -19.19 0.58
N GLU A 55 -3.22 -19.67 0.50
CA GLU A 55 -4.05 -19.51 -0.70
C GLU A 55 -4.31 -18.02 -1.03
N ILE A 56 -4.46 -17.20 0.02
CA ILE A 56 -4.63 -15.74 -0.14
C ILE A 56 -3.31 -15.12 -0.64
N PHE A 57 -2.19 -15.55 -0.08
CA PHE A 57 -0.88 -15.06 -0.49
C PHE A 57 -0.54 -15.44 -1.94
N ASP A 58 -0.78 -16.69 -2.31
CA ASP A 58 -0.51 -17.20 -3.66
C ASP A 58 -1.37 -16.44 -4.69
N ALA A 59 -2.67 -16.26 -4.44
CA ALA A 59 -3.56 -15.48 -5.29
C ALA A 59 -3.13 -14.00 -5.42
N TYR A 60 -2.69 -13.38 -4.32
CA TYR A 60 -2.15 -12.02 -4.34
C TYR A 60 -0.87 -11.93 -5.18
N CYS A 61 0.07 -12.86 -4.98
CA CYS A 61 1.33 -12.88 -5.74
C CYS A 61 1.09 -13.08 -7.24
N GLU A 62 0.22 -14.01 -7.61
CA GLU A 62 -0.15 -14.23 -9.01
C GLU A 62 -0.70 -12.95 -9.66
N TRP A 63 -1.65 -12.31 -9.00
CA TRP A 63 -2.21 -11.05 -9.48
C TRP A 63 -1.14 -9.94 -9.57
N LEU A 64 -0.37 -9.72 -8.51
CA LEU A 64 0.64 -8.67 -8.42
C LEU A 64 1.72 -8.83 -9.50
N PHE A 65 2.33 -10.01 -9.57
CA PHE A 65 3.44 -10.24 -10.49
C PHE A 65 2.99 -10.27 -11.95
N SER A 66 1.76 -10.67 -12.23
CA SER A 66 1.19 -10.57 -13.58
C SER A 66 1.12 -9.12 -14.09
N ILE A 67 0.99 -8.15 -13.20
CA ILE A 67 0.99 -6.71 -13.52
C ILE A 67 2.43 -6.20 -13.60
N LEU A 68 3.24 -6.48 -12.57
CA LEU A 68 4.59 -5.93 -12.47
C LEU A 68 5.51 -6.42 -13.59
N PHE A 69 5.43 -7.68 -14.02
CA PHE A 69 6.23 -8.19 -15.13
C PHE A 69 5.85 -7.58 -16.49
N VAL A 70 4.60 -7.14 -16.67
CA VAL A 70 4.23 -6.39 -17.88
C VAL A 70 4.79 -4.98 -17.82
N LEU A 71 4.70 -4.34 -16.66
CA LEU A 71 5.24 -2.99 -16.46
C LEU A 71 6.76 -2.98 -16.60
N GLU A 72 7.47 -4.00 -16.10
CA GLU A 72 8.93 -4.14 -16.19
C GLU A 72 9.43 -4.10 -17.64
N LYS A 73 8.68 -4.68 -18.57
CA LYS A 73 9.03 -4.66 -20.01
C LYS A 73 8.84 -3.29 -20.67
N GLN A 74 8.16 -2.37 -19.98
CA GLN A 74 7.79 -1.04 -20.51
C GLN A 74 8.53 0.11 -19.83
N VAL A 75 9.30 -0.18 -18.78
CA VAL A 75 9.99 0.83 -17.96
C VAL A 75 11.49 0.54 -17.92
N ASP A 76 12.27 1.55 -18.30
CA ASP A 76 13.72 1.52 -18.18
C ASP A 76 14.14 2.15 -16.84
N LEU A 77 14.47 1.30 -15.87
CA LEU A 77 14.91 1.74 -14.54
C LEU A 77 16.21 2.57 -14.57
N ALA A 78 17.05 2.41 -15.59
CA ALA A 78 18.30 3.16 -15.68
C ALA A 78 18.07 4.68 -15.90
N LYS A 79 16.88 5.07 -16.38
CA LYS A 79 16.47 6.47 -16.53
C LYS A 79 15.97 7.11 -15.25
N LEU A 80 15.79 6.33 -14.20
CA LEU A 80 15.27 6.77 -12.91
C LEU A 80 16.43 7.07 -11.94
N ASN A 81 16.20 7.96 -10.98
CA ASN A 81 17.18 8.20 -9.93
C ASN A 81 17.27 7.00 -8.97
N THR A 82 18.34 6.92 -8.16
CA THR A 82 18.61 5.78 -7.26
C THR A 82 17.45 5.44 -6.33
N TYR A 83 16.69 6.42 -5.85
CA TYR A 83 15.52 6.18 -5.02
C TYR A 83 14.36 5.58 -5.83
N GLN A 84 14.10 6.13 -7.00
CA GLN A 84 13.05 5.68 -7.91
C GLN A 84 13.33 4.30 -8.53
N GLN A 85 14.58 3.82 -8.56
CA GLN A 85 14.89 2.45 -8.98
C GLN A 85 14.26 1.37 -8.08
N ARG A 86 13.76 1.74 -6.91
CA ARG A 86 12.92 0.89 -6.06
C ARG A 86 11.44 0.86 -6.46
N LEU A 87 11.10 1.35 -7.65
CA LEU A 87 9.76 1.53 -8.20
C LEU A 87 8.82 0.36 -7.90
N TYR A 88 9.21 -0.86 -8.25
CA TYR A 88 8.34 -2.03 -8.09
C TYR A 88 8.02 -2.33 -6.62
N GLY A 89 8.94 -2.05 -5.70
CA GLY A 89 8.71 -2.11 -4.27
C GLY A 89 7.63 -1.12 -3.83
N PHE A 90 7.74 0.13 -4.25
CA PHE A 90 6.75 1.17 -3.93
C PHE A 90 5.38 0.89 -4.54
N LEU A 91 5.34 0.40 -5.78
CA LEU A 91 4.09 0.04 -6.44
C LEU A 91 3.42 -1.16 -5.74
N SER A 92 4.19 -2.18 -5.36
CA SER A 92 3.64 -3.35 -4.68
C SER A 92 3.00 -3.02 -3.33
N GLU A 93 3.56 -2.07 -2.57
CA GLU A 93 2.96 -1.58 -1.32
C GLU A 93 1.56 -0.96 -1.53
N ARG A 94 1.37 -0.21 -2.62
CA ARG A 94 0.08 0.40 -2.95
C ARG A 94 -0.90 -0.61 -3.54
N LEU A 95 -0.42 -1.46 -4.42
CA LEU A 95 -1.23 -2.50 -5.05
C LEU A 95 -1.76 -3.52 -4.05
N LEU A 96 -1.05 -3.80 -2.96
CA LEU A 96 -1.57 -4.61 -1.87
C LEU A 96 -2.88 -4.04 -1.30
N ASN A 97 -2.95 -2.73 -1.12
CA ASN A 97 -4.17 -2.09 -0.62
C ASN A 97 -5.33 -2.20 -1.63
N VAL A 98 -5.04 -1.97 -2.92
CA VAL A 98 -6.03 -2.13 -3.99
C VAL A 98 -6.58 -3.55 -4.00
N TRP A 99 -5.70 -4.56 -3.94
CA TRP A 99 -6.08 -5.97 -3.95
C TRP A 99 -6.93 -6.35 -2.73
N VAL A 100 -6.53 -5.91 -1.56
CA VAL A 100 -7.25 -6.15 -0.29
C VAL A 100 -8.64 -5.54 -0.31
N ILE A 101 -8.78 -4.30 -0.78
CA ILE A 101 -10.08 -3.60 -0.87
C ILE A 101 -10.99 -4.29 -1.88
N LYS A 102 -10.47 -4.60 -3.07
CA LYS A 102 -11.24 -5.25 -4.13
C LYS A 102 -11.78 -6.61 -3.70
N ASN A 103 -10.96 -7.40 -3.01
CA ASN A 103 -11.34 -8.73 -2.54
C ASN A 103 -12.08 -8.69 -1.19
N LYS A 104 -12.40 -7.50 -0.66
CA LYS A 104 -13.17 -7.30 0.59
C LYS A 104 -12.59 -8.08 1.78
N LEU A 105 -11.26 -8.17 1.85
CA LEU A 105 -10.59 -8.91 2.91
C LEU A 105 -10.69 -8.17 4.25
N VAL A 106 -10.92 -8.94 5.31
CA VAL A 106 -10.89 -8.41 6.68
C VAL A 106 -9.44 -8.29 7.13
N VAL A 107 -8.96 -7.07 7.32
CA VAL A 107 -7.58 -6.77 7.69
C VAL A 107 -7.48 -6.39 9.16
N LYS A 108 -6.54 -7.02 9.86
CA LYS A 108 -6.13 -6.61 11.21
C LYS A 108 -4.76 -5.93 11.12
N HIS A 109 -4.73 -4.63 11.38
CA HIS A 109 -3.46 -3.91 11.45
C HIS A 109 -2.72 -4.22 12.75
N LEU A 110 -1.51 -4.74 12.62
CA LEU A 110 -0.60 -4.97 13.75
C LEU A 110 0.36 -3.77 13.90
N PRO A 111 0.77 -3.45 15.13
CA PRO A 111 1.76 -2.42 15.35
C PRO A 111 3.14 -2.89 14.87
N VAL A 112 3.81 -2.05 14.09
CA VAL A 112 5.21 -2.26 13.72
C VAL A 112 6.11 -1.65 14.80
N ILE A 113 7.06 -2.43 15.29
CA ILE A 113 8.08 -1.98 16.23
C ILE A 113 9.40 -1.84 15.47
N HIS A 114 9.89 -0.61 15.37
CA HIS A 114 11.19 -0.33 14.79
C HIS A 114 12.29 -0.68 15.78
N MET A 115 13.02 -1.76 15.54
CA MET A 115 14.09 -2.25 16.45
C MET A 115 15.30 -1.32 16.51
N GLU A 116 15.48 -0.47 15.51
CA GLU A 116 16.56 0.52 15.41
C GLU A 116 16.35 1.74 16.32
N LEU A 117 15.12 1.95 16.81
CA LEU A 117 14.83 3.06 17.71
C LEU A 117 15.36 2.79 19.13
N PRO A 118 15.88 3.81 19.83
CA PRO A 118 16.21 3.72 21.25
C PRO A 118 15.03 3.18 22.06
N VAL A 119 15.33 2.43 23.13
CA VAL A 119 14.32 1.75 23.96
C VAL A 119 13.24 2.72 24.46
N PHE A 120 13.60 3.95 24.83
CA PHE A 120 12.66 4.98 25.27
C PHE A 120 11.68 5.39 24.19
N ASP A 121 12.11 5.49 22.93
CA ASP A 121 11.22 5.83 21.81
C ASP A 121 10.29 4.69 21.45
N ARG A 122 10.74 3.43 21.62
CA ARG A 122 9.87 2.25 21.47
C ARG A 122 8.74 2.27 22.51
N ILE A 123 9.07 2.52 23.78
CA ILE A 123 8.09 2.62 24.87
C ILE A 123 7.10 3.77 24.61
N ARG A 124 7.59 4.93 24.13
CA ARG A 124 6.77 6.10 23.79
C ARG A 124 5.79 5.80 22.63
N LEU A 125 6.24 5.07 21.60
CA LEU A 125 5.38 4.65 20.49
C LEU A 125 4.29 3.67 20.94
N VAL A 126 4.65 2.68 21.75
CA VAL A 126 3.69 1.72 22.32
C VAL A 126 2.67 2.45 23.19
N ARG A 127 3.10 3.34 24.08
CA ARG A 127 2.24 4.12 24.96
C ARG A 127 1.28 5.04 24.18
N ARG A 128 1.76 5.73 23.13
CA ARG A 128 0.94 6.60 22.27
C ARG A 128 -0.14 5.81 21.52
N ARG A 129 0.10 4.55 21.17
CA ARG A 129 -0.88 3.67 20.52
C ARG A 129 -1.95 3.19 21.48
N PHE A 130 -1.59 2.89 22.73
CA PHE A 130 -2.56 2.52 23.77
C PHE A 130 -3.48 3.70 24.12
N THR A 131 -2.95 4.93 24.24
CA THR A 131 -3.76 6.13 24.53
C THR A 131 -4.68 6.50 23.38
N ASN A 132 -4.28 6.34 22.13
CA ASN A 132 -5.13 6.59 20.96
C ASN A 132 -6.25 5.55 20.84
N ARG A 133 -5.99 4.29 21.18
CA ARG A 133 -7.01 3.23 21.19
C ARG A 133 -8.05 3.46 22.30
N PHE A 134 -7.62 3.96 23.45
CA PHE A 134 -8.50 4.30 24.56
C PHE A 134 -9.39 5.53 24.25
N ARG A 135 -8.82 6.56 23.59
CA ARG A 135 -9.58 7.72 23.10
C ARG A 135 -10.64 7.36 22.06
N PHE A 136 -10.37 6.39 21.22
CA PHE A 136 -11.33 5.91 20.21
C PHE A 136 -12.50 5.15 20.88
N TRP A 137 -12.21 4.43 21.95
CA TRP A 137 -13.23 3.68 22.70
C TRP A 137 -14.19 4.63 23.47
N ILE A 138 -13.66 5.65 24.10
CA ILE A 138 -14.44 6.67 24.82
C ILE A 138 -15.36 7.44 23.86
N LYS A 139 -14.91 7.79 22.65
CA LYS A 139 -15.77 8.47 21.65
C LYS A 139 -16.93 7.61 21.14
N ARG A 140 -16.80 6.30 21.13
CA ARG A 140 -17.88 5.38 20.73
C ARG A 140 -18.92 5.16 21.84
N GLY A 141 -18.53 5.30 23.10
CA GLY A 141 -19.44 5.17 24.24
C GLY A 141 -20.32 6.39 24.50
N SER A 142 -20.01 7.55 23.89
CA SER A 142 -20.77 8.82 24.08
C SER A 142 -21.83 9.08 22.99
N GLN A 143 -22.08 8.11 22.11
CA GLN A 143 -23.13 8.20 21.06
C GLN A 143 -24.19 7.10 21.20
N ARG A 144 -24.47 6.67 22.41
CA ARG A 144 -25.65 5.86 22.73
C ARG A 144 -26.57 6.61 23.68
#